data_ac52316bf922828ebb712e81d63ba8fe
#
_entry.id   ac52316bf922828ebb712e81d63ba8fe
#
_cell.length_a   1.000
_cell.length_b   1.000
_cell.length_c   1.000
_cell.angle_alpha   90.00
_cell.angle_beta   90.00
_cell.angle_gamma   90.00
#
_symmetry.space_group_name_H-M   'P 1'
#
loop_
_entity.id
_entity.type
_entity.pdbx_description
1 polymer ?
#
loop_
_entity_poly.entity_id
_entity_poly.type
_entity_poly.pdbx_seq_one_letter_code
_entity_poly.pdbx_strand_id
1 'polypeptide(L)'
;VLDYPKLKDAVVTHNHPSGGSFSVDDIKFLKRVPISELRVVSERGSYYIRRPKEWPQEINSSVKIENTIKDIKKELRPKYQKMYNKKEINKVERHQMFSDAVIRLFAERYGLDYGQEIHG
;
A
#
# COMPACT_ATOMS: atom_id res chain seq x y z
N VAL A 1 21.78 5.85 -7.94
CA VAL A 1 22.01 5.78 -6.50
C VAL A 1 21.15 6.80 -5.78
N LEU A 2 20.36 6.33 -4.83
CA LEU A 2 19.51 7.21 -4.03
C LEU A 2 20.34 7.98 -3.02
N ASP A 3 20.14 9.29 -2.97
CA ASP A 3 20.76 10.14 -1.95
C ASP A 3 19.78 10.21 -0.76
N TYR A 4 19.90 9.27 0.16
CA TYR A 4 19.00 9.15 1.30
C TYR A 4 18.96 10.40 2.19
N PRO A 5 20.06 11.10 2.46
CA PRO A 5 19.99 12.34 3.24
C PRO A 5 19.11 13.42 2.61
N LYS A 6 19.06 13.50 1.27
CA LYS A 6 18.19 14.45 0.56
C LYS A 6 16.74 14.01 0.58
N LEU A 7 16.46 12.72 0.78
CA LEU A 7 15.10 12.18 0.83
C LEU A 7 14.53 12.17 2.26
N LYS A 8 15.35 12.47 3.26
CA LYS A 8 14.87 12.49 4.65
C LYS A 8 13.68 13.42 4.79
N ASP A 9 12.60 12.90 5.36
CA ASP A 9 11.34 13.59 5.59
C ASP A 9 10.64 14.09 4.31
N ALA A 10 11.08 13.64 3.14
CA ALA A 10 10.45 14.00 1.87
C ALA A 10 9.13 13.27 1.66
N VAL A 11 8.29 13.84 0.81
CA VAL A 11 7.12 13.17 0.25
C VAL A 11 7.50 12.68 -1.14
N VAL A 12 7.40 11.38 -1.38
CA VAL A 12 7.74 10.78 -2.67
C VAL A 12 6.46 10.32 -3.35
N THR A 13 6.32 10.67 -4.64
CA THR A 13 5.13 10.32 -5.42
C THR A 13 5.53 9.54 -6.66
N HIS A 14 4.75 8.50 -6.99
CA HIS A 14 4.90 7.82 -8.28
C HIS A 14 3.52 7.41 -8.83
N ASN A 15 3.51 7.05 -10.13
CA ASN A 15 2.27 6.72 -10.83
C ASN A 15 1.99 5.23 -10.80
N HIS A 16 0.69 4.87 -10.63
CA HIS A 16 0.20 3.50 -10.83
C HIS A 16 -0.93 3.55 -11.86
N PRO A 17 -0.60 3.36 -13.15
CA PRO A 17 -1.61 3.47 -14.22
C PRO A 17 -2.80 2.53 -14.04
N SER A 18 -2.60 1.38 -13.39
CA SER A 18 -3.67 0.41 -13.13
C SER A 18 -4.69 0.87 -12.10
N GLY A 19 -4.44 1.99 -11.41
CA GLY A 19 -5.33 2.51 -10.37
C GLY A 19 -5.23 1.76 -9.04
N GLY A 20 -4.29 0.82 -8.90
CA GLY A 20 -4.08 0.10 -7.66
C GLY A 20 -3.37 0.93 -6.60
N SER A 21 -3.44 0.47 -5.36
CA SER A 21 -2.74 1.05 -4.23
C SER A 21 -1.27 0.61 -4.21
N PHE A 22 -0.64 0.70 -3.05
CA PHE A 22 0.78 0.37 -2.90
C PHE A 22 1.05 -1.12 -3.09
N SER A 23 2.19 -1.42 -3.71
CA SER A 23 2.72 -2.79 -3.77
C SER A 23 3.52 -3.10 -2.49
N VAL A 24 3.88 -4.37 -2.32
CA VAL A 24 4.76 -4.76 -1.21
C VAL A 24 6.12 -4.06 -1.31
N ASP A 25 6.61 -3.87 -2.54
CA ASP A 25 7.89 -3.18 -2.77
C ASP A 25 7.81 -1.71 -2.35
N ASP A 26 6.66 -1.07 -2.54
CA ASP A 26 6.44 0.30 -2.07
C ASP A 26 6.55 0.40 -0.56
N ILE A 27 5.98 -0.55 0.17
CA ILE A 27 6.04 -0.56 1.63
C ILE A 27 7.46 -0.84 2.11
N LYS A 28 8.17 -1.74 1.44
CA LYS A 28 9.59 -1.98 1.72
C LYS A 28 10.43 -0.72 1.49
N PHE A 29 10.12 0.04 0.45
CA PHE A 29 10.78 1.30 0.16
C PHE A 29 10.54 2.32 1.28
N LEU A 30 9.29 2.45 1.73
CA LEU A 30 8.94 3.33 2.86
C LEU A 30 9.72 2.96 4.13
N LYS A 31 9.92 1.66 4.37
CA LYS A 31 10.70 1.19 5.52
C LYS A 31 12.19 1.50 5.38
N ARG A 32 12.75 1.30 4.19
CA ARG A 32 14.19 1.38 3.94
C ARG A 32 14.69 2.81 3.80
N VAL A 33 13.90 3.68 3.18
CA VAL A 33 14.29 5.06 2.88
C VAL A 33 13.60 6.01 3.87
N PRO A 34 14.32 7.00 4.45
CA PRO A 34 13.75 7.84 5.52
C PRO A 34 12.82 8.96 5.01
N ILE A 35 11.93 8.63 4.09
CA ILE A 35 10.89 9.55 3.61
C ILE A 35 9.76 9.63 4.64
N SER A 36 9.02 10.75 4.66
CA SER A 36 7.90 10.91 5.59
C SER A 36 6.62 10.29 5.06
N GLU A 37 6.42 10.32 3.74
CA GLU A 37 5.20 9.89 3.11
C GLU A 37 5.48 9.39 1.71
N LEU A 38 4.81 8.31 1.32
CA LEU A 38 4.80 7.80 -0.04
C LEU A 38 3.40 7.99 -0.61
N ARG A 39 3.32 8.47 -1.85
CA ARG A 39 2.07 8.67 -2.58
C ARG A 39 2.07 7.91 -3.89
N VAL A 40 0.91 7.37 -4.24
CA VAL A 40 0.67 6.76 -5.54
C VAL A 40 -0.48 7.51 -6.20
N VAL A 41 -0.26 7.96 -7.42
CA VAL A 41 -1.26 8.73 -8.17
C VAL A 41 -1.79 7.91 -9.34
N SER A 42 -3.10 7.92 -9.54
CA SER A 42 -3.77 7.31 -10.68
C SER A 42 -4.84 8.27 -11.21
N GLU A 43 -5.51 7.90 -12.30
CA GLU A 43 -6.59 8.69 -12.87
C GLU A 43 -7.75 8.87 -11.89
N ARG A 44 -7.97 7.91 -11.00
CA ARG A 44 -9.08 7.94 -10.03
C ARG A 44 -8.79 8.74 -8.77
N GLY A 45 -7.53 9.05 -8.53
CA GLY A 45 -7.13 9.74 -7.31
C GLY A 45 -5.77 9.28 -6.85
N SER A 46 -5.46 9.52 -5.60
CA SER A 46 -4.19 9.13 -5.04
C SER A 46 -4.36 8.42 -3.72
N TYR A 47 -3.40 7.56 -3.41
CA TYR A 47 -3.27 6.93 -2.09
C TYR A 47 -2.04 7.50 -1.43
N TYR A 48 -2.05 7.58 -0.10
CA TYR A 48 -0.87 7.98 0.66
C TYR A 48 -0.68 7.02 1.83
N ILE A 49 0.58 6.84 2.22
CA ILE A 49 0.93 6.12 3.42
C ILE A 49 2.09 6.85 4.09
N ARG A 50 1.96 7.12 5.38
CA ARG A 50 2.96 7.87 6.13
C ARG A 50 3.83 6.92 6.93
N ARG A 51 5.11 7.29 7.01
CA ARG A 51 6.07 6.56 7.81
C ARG A 51 5.66 6.65 9.29
N PRO A 52 5.58 5.52 10.02
CA PRO A 52 5.31 5.59 11.45
C PRO A 52 6.51 6.17 12.19
N LYS A 53 6.28 6.75 13.35
CA LYS A 53 7.37 7.24 14.20
C LYS A 53 8.31 6.12 14.57
N GLU A 54 7.76 4.95 14.82
CA GLU A 54 8.51 3.76 15.18
C GLU A 54 7.84 2.56 14.51
N TRP A 55 8.64 1.73 13.83
CA TRP A 55 8.11 0.54 13.17
C TRP A 55 7.79 -0.53 14.20
N PRO A 56 6.56 -1.06 14.21
CA PRO A 56 6.22 -2.19 15.09
C PRO A 56 7.18 -3.35 14.88
N GLN A 57 7.46 -4.09 15.93
CA GLN A 57 8.39 -5.22 15.88
C GLN A 57 8.00 -6.26 14.85
N GLU A 58 6.69 -6.46 14.64
CA GLU A 58 6.14 -7.46 13.71
C GLU A 58 6.46 -7.14 12.25
N ILE A 59 6.77 -5.88 11.95
CA ILE A 59 7.04 -5.40 10.58
C ILE A 59 8.30 -4.53 10.50
N ASN A 60 9.26 -4.79 11.37
CA ASN A 60 10.48 -3.98 11.46
C ASN A 60 11.59 -4.38 10.50
N SER A 61 11.28 -5.19 9.49
CA SER A 61 12.24 -5.56 8.44
C SER A 61 11.49 -5.83 7.13
N SER A 62 12.22 -5.77 6.02
CA SER A 62 11.64 -6.03 4.69
C SER A 62 11.03 -7.42 4.60
N VAL A 63 11.68 -8.43 5.17
CA VAL A 63 11.18 -9.81 5.17
C VAL A 63 9.89 -9.93 5.96
N LYS A 64 9.82 -9.31 7.13
CA LYS A 64 8.62 -9.32 7.96
C LYS A 64 7.46 -8.61 7.28
N ILE A 65 7.72 -7.49 6.63
CA ILE A 65 6.71 -6.75 5.84
C ILE A 65 6.17 -7.65 4.73
N GLU A 66 7.05 -8.27 3.97
CA GLU A 66 6.67 -9.15 2.87
C GLU A 66 5.79 -10.30 3.33
N ASN A 67 6.20 -10.99 4.38
CA ASN A 67 5.44 -12.11 4.92
C ASN A 67 4.09 -11.69 5.48
N THR A 68 4.04 -10.56 6.17
CA THR A 68 2.78 -10.03 6.71
C THR A 68 1.80 -9.66 5.61
N ILE A 69 2.26 -8.96 4.57
CA ILE A 69 1.39 -8.59 3.45
C ILE A 69 0.93 -9.83 2.68
N LYS A 70 1.82 -10.81 2.50
CA LYS A 70 1.46 -12.08 1.86
C LYS A 70 0.34 -12.80 2.62
N ASP A 71 0.40 -12.83 3.93
CA ASP A 71 -0.63 -13.44 4.77
C ASP A 71 -1.96 -12.69 4.68
N ILE A 72 -1.91 -11.35 4.66
CA ILE A 72 -3.11 -10.52 4.48
C ILE A 72 -3.75 -10.79 3.12
N LYS A 73 -2.94 -10.92 2.06
CA LYS A 73 -3.44 -11.26 0.73
C LYS A 73 -4.17 -12.60 0.72
N LYS A 74 -3.63 -13.61 1.40
CA LYS A 74 -4.28 -14.92 1.52
C LYS A 74 -5.61 -14.81 2.25
N GLU A 75 -5.67 -13.99 3.27
CA GLU A 75 -6.87 -13.77 4.07
C GLU A 75 -7.98 -13.10 3.26
N LEU A 76 -7.65 -12.11 2.45
CA LEU A 76 -8.62 -11.30 1.72
C LEU A 76 -8.97 -11.82 0.32
N ARG A 77 -8.11 -12.62 -0.29
CA ARG A 77 -8.30 -13.08 -1.68
C ARG A 77 -9.65 -13.79 -1.91
N PRO A 78 -10.11 -14.69 -1.05
CA PRO A 78 -11.38 -15.38 -1.28
C PRO A 78 -12.58 -14.43 -1.40
N LYS A 79 -12.62 -13.37 -0.62
CA LYS A 79 -13.70 -12.39 -0.65
C LYS A 79 -13.81 -11.72 -2.02
N TYR A 80 -12.70 -11.23 -2.56
CA TYR A 80 -12.70 -10.51 -3.83
C TYR A 80 -12.84 -11.45 -5.01
N GLN A 81 -12.33 -12.67 -4.92
CA GLN A 81 -12.53 -13.69 -5.93
C GLN A 81 -14.01 -14.09 -6.02
N LYS A 82 -14.69 -14.21 -4.88
CA LYS A 82 -16.11 -14.50 -4.83
C LYS A 82 -16.94 -13.40 -5.48
N MET A 83 -16.64 -12.13 -5.20
CA MET A 83 -17.32 -10.99 -5.82
C MET A 83 -17.12 -11.00 -7.33
N TYR A 84 -15.92 -11.29 -7.79
CA TYR A 84 -15.61 -11.40 -9.21
C TYR A 84 -16.38 -12.56 -9.87
N ASN A 85 -16.41 -13.71 -9.23
CA ASN A 85 -17.11 -14.89 -9.74
C ASN A 85 -18.61 -14.66 -9.85
N LYS A 86 -19.17 -13.86 -8.94
CA LYS A 86 -20.60 -13.47 -8.96
C LYS A 86 -20.90 -12.31 -9.90
N LYS A 87 -19.88 -11.81 -10.62
CA LYS A 87 -20.00 -10.68 -11.56
C LYS A 87 -20.40 -9.37 -10.89
N GLU A 88 -20.17 -9.25 -9.58
CA GLU A 88 -20.42 -8.02 -8.83
C GLU A 88 -19.38 -6.94 -9.16
N ILE A 89 -18.16 -7.39 -9.52
CA ILE A 89 -17.04 -6.53 -9.91
C ILE A 89 -16.36 -7.12 -11.14
N ASN A 90 -15.75 -6.26 -11.95
CA ASN A 90 -14.95 -6.71 -13.10
C ASN A 90 -13.50 -6.96 -12.68
N LYS A 91 -12.65 -7.39 -13.61
CA LYS A 91 -11.25 -7.72 -13.34
C LYS A 91 -10.45 -6.53 -12.83
N VAL A 92 -10.68 -5.34 -13.41
CA VAL A 92 -9.98 -4.12 -13.02
C VAL A 92 -10.40 -3.69 -11.62
N GLU A 93 -11.69 -3.70 -11.34
CA GLU A 93 -12.23 -3.38 -10.02
C GLU A 93 -11.71 -4.34 -8.96
N ARG A 94 -11.64 -5.64 -9.28
CA ARG A 94 -11.08 -6.64 -8.37
C ARG A 94 -9.65 -6.28 -7.99
N HIS A 95 -8.82 -5.95 -8.98
CA HIS A 95 -7.42 -5.57 -8.73
C HIS A 95 -7.33 -4.33 -7.83
N GLN A 96 -8.07 -3.29 -8.18
CA GLN A 96 -8.03 -2.02 -7.44
C GLN A 96 -8.55 -2.16 -6.01
N MET A 97 -9.67 -2.82 -5.83
CA MET A 97 -10.29 -3.02 -4.52
C MET A 97 -9.45 -3.93 -3.63
N PHE A 98 -8.93 -5.01 -4.19
CA PHE A 98 -8.08 -5.94 -3.45
C PHE A 98 -6.79 -5.25 -2.99
N SER A 99 -6.14 -4.53 -3.90
CA SER A 99 -4.91 -3.79 -3.61
C SER A 99 -5.10 -2.80 -2.46
N ASP A 100 -6.17 -2.00 -2.51
CA ASP A 100 -6.50 -1.05 -1.45
C ASP A 100 -6.80 -1.77 -0.13
N ALA A 101 -7.62 -2.81 -0.17
CA ALA A 101 -8.01 -3.54 1.03
C ALA A 101 -6.81 -4.17 1.76
N VAL A 102 -5.85 -4.71 1.00
CA VAL A 102 -4.65 -5.32 1.57
C VAL A 102 -3.85 -4.28 2.36
N ILE A 103 -3.57 -3.13 1.75
CA ILE A 103 -2.76 -2.10 2.41
C ILE A 103 -3.54 -1.44 3.54
N ARG A 104 -4.85 -1.23 3.37
CA ARG A 104 -5.69 -0.66 4.43
C ARG A 104 -5.69 -1.54 5.67
N LEU A 105 -5.84 -2.85 5.50
CA LEU A 105 -5.81 -3.77 6.63
C LEU A 105 -4.42 -3.83 7.29
N PHE A 106 -3.37 -3.82 6.47
CA PHE A 106 -2.00 -3.74 6.96
C PHE A 106 -1.80 -2.49 7.82
N ALA A 107 -2.21 -1.34 7.32
CA ALA A 107 -2.07 -0.06 8.03
C ALA A 107 -2.88 -0.05 9.33
N GLU A 108 -4.13 -0.55 9.31
CA GLU A 108 -4.98 -0.62 10.49
C GLU A 108 -4.37 -1.49 11.59
N ARG A 109 -3.86 -2.67 11.21
CA ARG A 109 -3.28 -3.61 12.18
C ARG A 109 -2.00 -3.11 12.83
N TYR A 110 -1.22 -2.34 12.11
CA TYR A 110 0.10 -1.92 12.57
C TYR A 110 0.23 -0.42 12.83
N GLY A 111 -0.89 0.30 12.76
CA GLY A 111 -0.93 1.70 13.16
C GLY A 111 -0.28 2.69 12.21
N LEU A 112 -0.26 2.38 10.90
CA LEU A 112 0.23 3.32 9.89
C LEU A 112 -0.93 4.21 9.42
N ASP A 113 -0.61 5.45 9.08
CA ASP A 113 -1.57 6.40 8.53
C ASP A 113 -1.65 6.19 7.02
N TYR A 114 -2.76 5.65 6.55
CA TYR A 114 -3.03 5.33 5.16
C TYR A 114 -4.38 5.88 4.76
N GLY A 115 -4.45 6.46 3.57
CA GLY A 115 -5.72 6.98 3.08
C GLY A 115 -5.74 7.16 1.58
N GLN A 116 -6.88 7.63 1.10
CA GLN A 116 -7.13 7.90 -0.31
C GLN A 116 -7.69 9.30 -0.47
N GLU A 117 -7.18 10.02 -1.48
CA GLU A 117 -7.73 11.29 -1.92
C GLU A 117 -8.32 11.09 -3.30
N ILE A 118 -9.62 11.35 -3.45
CA ILE A 118 -10.32 11.19 -4.72
C ILE A 118 -10.31 12.52 -5.45
N HIS A 119 -9.91 12.49 -6.71
CA HIS A 119 -9.94 13.68 -7.57
C HIS A 119 -11.39 13.95 -7.97
N GLY A 120 -11.88 15.11 -7.59
CA GLY A 120 -13.23 15.56 -7.90
C GLY A 120 -13.40 16.01 -9.32
#